data_deced4d30098e933269b6e71ae8712b1
#
_entry.id   deced4d30098e933269b6e71ae8712b1
#
_cell.length_a   1.000
_cell.length_b   1.000
_cell.length_c   1.000
_cell.angle_alpha   90.00
_cell.angle_beta   90.00
_cell.angle_gamma   90.00
#
_symmetry.space_group_name_H-M   'P 1'
#
loop_
_entity.id
_entity.type
_entity.pdbx_description
1 polymer ?
#
loop_
_entity_poly.entity_id
_entity_poly.type
_entity_poly.pdbx_seq_one_letter_code
_entity_poly.pdbx_strand_id
1 'polypeptide(L)'
;MISKYSPALTVLSVLTALSALSACSSGSSAGPAATGGLSKFSGDFQTAYRHGTLVEDLVVQVNTDALEPVAGATVQWFVPVGGGSVSSSTQATSQQGKAAVQYHLGSTYGLNIIGATVEGSADTVYFTATAIGALSSAAGGNNVRERFSSDLSVHGNYAYTGTWNWFPRTAGVDTVGAAIVVFQLSASGAPTRGDSVIIPHTTTLSDLQVSDDGQWLVASTEGGSDDGLYVYDLTDPAHPAFVARYLVDTGLHTSQLAVIGGKLYAFTARNPGSPALMVFDLSQLSSATITLAATVPVAANYGLHDSFVRDGIAFLFAWNSGVLVYDVGNGIRGGAPTNPVAIGSVTTGGGQTHNGWWFWGPDGAKRYLFVGQEGPGSVGSSSSGDIHVLDVSDLSAPHEVASYHIDGAGPHNFWMDEPRQILYAAYYNAGVVALDVSGTLTGDLAGREIARYQPGGNGSTYTWGVQLVGNSLYDIDMLNGFKQLNALAP
;
A
#
# COMPACT_ATOMS: atom_id res chain seq x y z
N MET A 1 -39.70 -4.39 18.60
CA MET A 1 -39.36 -3.17 19.39
C MET A 1 -37.87 -3.23 19.59
N ILE A 2 -37.10 -2.47 18.82
CA ILE A 2 -35.80 -1.91 19.18
C ILE A 2 -35.40 -0.98 18.02
N SER A 3 -34.99 0.18 18.42
CA SER A 3 -34.79 1.43 17.75
C SER A 3 -33.73 1.40 16.65
N LYS A 4 -34.08 2.00 15.50
CA LYS A 4 -33.15 2.41 14.42
C LYS A 4 -32.35 3.63 14.89
N TYR A 5 -31.03 3.57 14.84
CA TYR A 5 -30.18 4.75 14.72
C TYR A 5 -29.22 4.56 13.58
N SER A 6 -29.38 5.39 12.56
CA SER A 6 -28.48 5.61 11.44
C SER A 6 -27.39 6.60 11.90
N PRO A 7 -26.12 6.38 11.67
CA PRO A 7 -25.09 7.42 11.84
C PRO A 7 -24.71 7.99 10.48
N ALA A 8 -25.53 8.87 9.96
CA ALA A 8 -25.05 9.84 8.98
C ALA A 8 -24.92 11.15 9.73
N LEU A 9 -23.74 11.68 9.85
CA LEU A 9 -23.29 13.03 10.26
C LEU A 9 -22.15 12.98 11.27
N THR A 10 -20.92 12.95 10.80
CA THR A 10 -19.80 13.35 11.68
C THR A 10 -18.69 14.12 10.95
N VAL A 11 -18.76 14.33 9.64
CA VAL A 11 -17.76 15.14 8.91
C VAL A 11 -18.17 16.61 8.79
N LEU A 12 -19.44 16.94 9.03
CA LEU A 12 -19.93 18.35 8.96
C LEU A 12 -19.83 19.10 10.29
N SER A 13 -19.54 18.42 11.41
CA SER A 13 -19.54 19.04 12.75
C SER A 13 -18.21 19.68 13.16
N VAL A 14 -17.13 19.54 12.39
CA VAL A 14 -15.87 20.26 12.68
C VAL A 14 -15.88 21.69 12.12
N LEU A 15 -16.71 21.98 11.12
CA LEU A 15 -16.84 23.36 10.58
C LEU A 15 -17.82 24.25 11.33
N THR A 16 -18.68 23.71 12.20
CA THR A 16 -19.70 24.52 12.90
C THR A 16 -19.37 24.84 14.36
N ALA A 17 -18.25 24.33 14.90
CA ALA A 17 -17.82 24.63 16.27
C ALA A 17 -17.01 25.95 16.43
N LEU A 18 -16.75 26.68 15.34
CA LEU A 18 -15.97 27.94 15.36
C LEU A 18 -16.83 29.22 15.48
N SER A 19 -18.16 29.13 15.62
CA SER A 19 -19.00 30.29 15.63
C SER A 19 -19.46 30.77 17.03
N ALA A 20 -18.87 30.29 18.13
CA ALA A 20 -19.26 30.67 19.48
C ALA A 20 -18.07 31.06 20.36
N LEU A 21 -17.30 32.08 19.94
CA LEU A 21 -16.41 32.82 20.83
C LEU A 21 -16.50 34.31 20.45
N SER A 22 -17.61 34.90 20.78
CA SER A 22 -17.75 36.36 20.82
C SER A 22 -17.94 36.83 22.26
N ALA A 23 -17.13 37.82 22.59
CA ALA A 23 -17.21 38.76 23.69
C ALA A 23 -16.34 38.50 24.92
N CYS A 24 -15.20 39.22 24.94
CA CYS A 24 -14.99 40.23 25.99
C CYS A 24 -13.92 41.23 25.51
N SER A 25 -14.31 42.45 25.31
CA SER A 25 -13.51 43.58 24.87
C SER A 25 -12.67 44.18 25.99
N SER A 26 -11.39 44.37 25.71
CA SER A 26 -10.62 45.49 26.29
C SER A 26 -9.86 46.16 25.15
N GLY A 27 -10.10 47.46 25.00
CA GLY A 27 -9.77 48.25 23.82
C GLY A 27 -8.29 48.24 23.46
N SER A 28 -8.05 47.70 22.30
CA SER A 28 -6.94 48.05 21.42
C SER A 28 -7.55 48.60 20.14
N SER A 29 -7.01 49.68 19.59
CA SER A 29 -7.45 50.27 18.32
C SER A 29 -7.42 49.19 17.25
N ALA A 30 -8.61 48.62 16.92
CA ALA A 30 -8.77 47.75 15.79
C ALA A 30 -8.30 48.50 14.54
N GLY A 31 -7.35 47.96 13.82
CA GLY A 31 -7.04 48.42 12.47
C GLY A 31 -8.28 48.37 11.60
N PRO A 32 -8.33 49.01 10.43
CA PRO A 32 -9.48 49.02 9.57
C PRO A 32 -9.94 47.61 9.29
N ALA A 33 -11.24 47.34 9.53
CA ALA A 33 -11.81 46.04 9.19
C ALA A 33 -11.59 45.79 7.70
N ALA A 34 -10.90 44.70 7.37
CA ALA A 34 -10.72 44.29 5.98
C ALA A 34 -12.10 43.86 5.44
N THR A 35 -12.65 44.65 4.54
CA THR A 35 -13.89 44.32 3.81
C THR A 35 -13.62 43.62 2.50
N GLY A 36 -12.36 43.24 2.23
CA GLY A 36 -11.90 42.61 1.01
C GLY A 36 -11.41 41.16 1.18
N GLY A 37 -11.21 40.50 0.07
CA GLY A 37 -10.89 39.05 0.02
C GLY A 37 -9.51 38.70 0.56
N LEU A 38 -9.46 37.60 1.29
CA LEU A 38 -8.24 36.87 1.66
C LEU A 38 -7.92 35.84 0.59
N SER A 39 -6.69 35.81 0.08
CA SER A 39 -6.24 34.83 -0.92
C SER A 39 -4.84 34.30 -0.60
N LYS A 40 -4.51 33.10 -1.09
CA LYS A 40 -3.15 32.58 -1.06
C LYS A 40 -2.31 33.35 -2.07
N PHE A 41 -1.10 33.75 -1.68
CA PHE A 41 -0.16 34.42 -2.58
C PHE A 41 0.97 33.49 -3.03
N SER A 42 1.64 32.80 -2.10
CA SER A 42 2.72 31.84 -2.39
C SER A 42 2.91 30.85 -1.23
N GLY A 43 3.72 29.80 -1.48
CA GLY A 43 4.12 28.84 -0.46
C GLY A 43 3.21 27.62 -0.31
N ASP A 44 2.22 27.42 -1.18
CA ASP A 44 1.36 26.24 -1.18
C ASP A 44 2.03 25.01 -1.81
N PHE A 45 1.57 23.79 -1.48
CA PHE A 45 2.02 22.50 -2.03
C PHE A 45 3.50 22.18 -1.86
N GLN A 46 4.12 22.63 -0.77
CA GLN A 46 5.52 22.32 -0.49
C GLN A 46 5.67 20.94 0.16
N THR A 47 6.86 20.35 -0.03
CA THR A 47 7.27 19.09 0.59
C THR A 47 8.56 19.30 1.37
N ALA A 48 8.62 18.79 2.61
CA ALA A 48 9.85 18.76 3.40
C ALA A 48 9.85 17.56 4.35
N TYR A 49 11.02 17.21 4.89
CA TYR A 49 11.12 16.16 5.90
C TYR A 49 10.33 16.55 7.16
N ARG A 50 9.69 15.56 7.81
CA ARG A 50 9.04 15.77 9.10
C ARG A 50 10.03 16.42 10.09
N HIS A 51 9.55 17.25 11.00
CA HIS A 51 10.35 18.12 11.87
C HIS A 51 11.19 19.16 11.13
N GLY A 52 11.11 19.23 9.80
CA GLY A 52 11.78 20.26 9.01
C GLY A 52 10.93 21.52 8.88
N THR A 53 11.51 22.51 8.25
CA THR A 53 10.85 23.79 7.92
C THR A 53 10.59 23.81 6.42
N LEU A 54 9.46 24.33 6.00
CA LEU A 54 9.19 24.58 4.58
C LEU A 54 10.20 25.59 4.03
N VAL A 55 10.58 25.40 2.77
CA VAL A 55 11.61 26.24 2.12
C VAL A 55 11.11 27.66 1.88
N GLU A 56 9.84 27.78 1.48
CA GLU A 56 9.19 29.05 1.25
C GLU A 56 8.20 29.36 2.36
N ASP A 57 8.08 30.64 2.73
CA ASP A 57 7.05 31.11 3.65
C ASP A 57 5.66 30.92 3.03
N LEU A 58 4.68 30.63 3.89
CA LEU A 58 3.27 30.68 3.53
C LEU A 58 2.84 32.13 3.52
N VAL A 59 2.40 32.64 2.38
CA VAL A 59 2.06 34.05 2.21
C VAL A 59 0.63 34.20 1.76
N VAL A 60 -0.12 35.03 2.48
CA VAL A 60 -1.46 35.48 2.06
C VAL A 60 -1.44 36.91 1.58
N GLN A 61 -2.43 37.26 0.75
CA GLN A 61 -2.72 38.60 0.28
C GLN A 61 -4.11 39.02 0.78
N VAL A 62 -4.20 40.20 1.34
CA VAL A 62 -5.47 40.83 1.74
C VAL A 62 -5.69 42.06 0.88
N ASN A 63 -6.83 42.09 0.18
CA ASN A 63 -7.21 43.23 -0.67
C ASN A 63 -8.62 43.74 -0.30
N THR A 64 -8.92 44.94 -0.67
CA THR A 64 -10.29 45.46 -0.70
C THR A 64 -11.08 44.84 -1.87
N ASP A 65 -12.41 45.08 -1.91
CA ASP A 65 -13.24 44.65 -3.06
C ASP A 65 -12.78 45.27 -4.40
N ALA A 66 -12.08 46.42 -4.34
CA ALA A 66 -11.46 47.04 -5.50
C ALA A 66 -10.08 46.51 -5.84
N LEU A 67 -9.65 45.38 -5.23
CA LEU A 67 -8.34 44.75 -5.37
C LEU A 67 -7.15 45.60 -4.89
N GLU A 68 -7.38 46.63 -4.09
CA GLU A 68 -6.33 47.44 -3.48
C GLU A 68 -5.78 46.72 -2.22
N PRO A 69 -4.46 46.68 -1.97
CA PRO A 69 -3.85 46.02 -0.83
C PRO A 69 -4.26 46.68 0.50
N VAL A 70 -4.62 45.88 1.49
CA VAL A 70 -4.96 46.34 2.85
C VAL A 70 -3.76 46.19 3.76
N ALA A 71 -3.17 47.30 4.18
CA ALA A 71 -2.06 47.31 5.14
C ALA A 71 -2.58 47.27 6.60
N GLY A 72 -1.87 46.57 7.49
CA GLY A 72 -2.17 46.51 8.92
C GLY A 72 -3.33 45.61 9.31
N ALA A 73 -3.90 44.85 8.36
CA ALA A 73 -4.93 43.85 8.67
C ALA A 73 -4.32 42.70 9.47
N THR A 74 -4.97 42.25 10.55
CA THR A 74 -4.49 41.16 11.39
C THR A 74 -4.87 39.80 10.75
N VAL A 75 -3.89 39.03 10.32
CA VAL A 75 -4.03 37.65 9.85
C VAL A 75 -3.79 36.69 11.01
N GLN A 76 -4.71 35.77 11.24
CA GLN A 76 -4.59 34.69 12.22
C GLN A 76 -4.26 33.39 11.50
N TRP A 77 -3.24 32.68 11.99
CA TRP A 77 -2.75 31.41 11.43
C TRP A 77 -3.02 30.25 12.41
N PHE A 78 -3.44 29.10 11.89
CA PHE A 78 -3.72 27.92 12.69
C PHE A 78 -3.42 26.63 11.89
N VAL A 79 -3.24 25.50 12.60
CA VAL A 79 -2.85 24.21 12.03
C VAL A 79 -3.91 23.16 12.38
N PRO A 80 -4.89 22.90 11.49
CA PRO A 80 -5.91 21.88 11.76
C PRO A 80 -5.44 20.45 11.54
N VAL A 81 -4.43 20.22 10.68
CA VAL A 81 -3.93 18.87 10.34
C VAL A 81 -2.40 18.88 10.30
N GLY A 82 -1.77 17.75 10.74
CA GLY A 82 -0.33 17.52 10.64
C GLY A 82 0.48 17.84 11.90
N GLY A 83 -0.10 18.57 12.88
CA GLY A 83 0.53 18.77 14.21
C GLY A 83 1.80 19.61 14.21
N GLY A 84 2.09 20.34 13.13
CA GLY A 84 3.21 21.27 13.04
C GLY A 84 2.92 22.62 13.73
N SER A 85 3.78 23.60 13.49
CA SER A 85 3.67 24.94 14.08
C SER A 85 4.04 26.04 13.09
N VAL A 86 3.35 27.17 13.19
CA VAL A 86 3.68 28.41 12.48
C VAL A 86 4.61 29.28 13.33
N SER A 87 5.48 30.06 12.70
CA SER A 87 6.40 30.96 13.38
C SER A 87 5.71 32.08 14.19
N SER A 88 4.47 32.41 13.79
CA SER A 88 3.59 33.34 14.52
C SER A 88 2.14 32.97 14.30
N SER A 89 1.33 32.95 15.35
CA SER A 89 -0.13 32.73 15.22
C SER A 89 -0.88 33.95 14.71
N THR A 90 -0.26 35.15 14.73
CA THR A 90 -0.85 36.41 14.23
C THR A 90 0.21 37.23 13.52
N GLN A 91 -0.17 37.85 12.40
CA GLN A 91 0.70 38.69 11.59
C GLN A 91 -0.08 39.83 10.98
N ALA A 92 0.42 41.08 11.11
CA ALA A 92 -0.17 42.21 10.40
C ALA A 92 0.29 42.25 8.95
N THR A 93 -0.59 42.61 8.02
CA THR A 93 -0.24 42.76 6.61
C THR A 93 0.68 43.98 6.38
N SER A 94 1.62 43.80 5.45
CA SER A 94 2.53 44.87 4.98
C SER A 94 1.78 45.95 4.19
N GLN A 95 2.51 46.98 3.75
CA GLN A 95 1.97 48.02 2.84
C GLN A 95 1.46 47.42 1.51
N GLN A 96 1.94 46.25 1.12
CA GLN A 96 1.49 45.51 -0.06
C GLN A 96 0.35 44.53 0.27
N GLY A 97 -0.27 44.63 1.48
CA GLY A 97 -1.35 43.76 1.89
C GLY A 97 -0.96 42.30 2.17
N LYS A 98 0.34 41.98 2.36
CA LYS A 98 0.84 40.63 2.53
C LYS A 98 1.18 40.32 3.98
N ALA A 99 0.82 39.11 4.44
CA ALA A 99 1.28 38.54 5.69
C ALA A 99 1.94 37.19 5.40
N ALA A 100 3.08 36.88 6.06
CA ALA A 100 3.87 35.70 5.82
C ALA A 100 4.22 35.00 7.12
N VAL A 101 4.20 33.65 7.12
CA VAL A 101 4.71 32.84 8.24
C VAL A 101 5.52 31.68 7.71
N GLN A 102 6.53 31.30 8.49
CA GLN A 102 7.27 30.07 8.29
C GLN A 102 6.50 28.92 8.96
N TYR A 103 6.46 27.74 8.31
CA TYR A 103 5.83 26.56 8.86
C TYR A 103 6.86 25.48 9.14
N HIS A 104 6.85 24.96 10.39
CA HIS A 104 7.62 23.81 10.82
C HIS A 104 6.71 22.58 10.87
N LEU A 105 7.07 21.55 10.11
CA LEU A 105 6.35 20.27 10.08
C LEU A 105 6.44 19.55 11.44
N GLY A 106 5.35 18.92 11.84
CA GLY A 106 5.28 18.09 13.04
C GLY A 106 5.91 16.70 12.86
N SER A 107 5.56 15.78 13.74
CA SER A 107 6.01 14.39 13.71
C SER A 107 5.19 13.49 12.80
N THR A 108 4.03 13.94 12.33
CA THR A 108 3.12 13.16 11.49
C THR A 108 3.58 13.21 10.03
N TYR A 109 3.64 12.06 9.39
CA TYR A 109 3.88 11.98 7.94
C TYR A 109 2.63 12.39 7.15
N GLY A 110 2.86 12.74 5.88
CA GLY A 110 1.81 13.00 4.93
C GLY A 110 1.23 14.40 5.02
N LEU A 111 -0.08 14.52 4.86
CA LEU A 111 -0.78 15.78 4.68
C LEU A 111 -0.72 16.68 5.93
N ASN A 112 -0.30 17.91 5.71
CA ASN A 112 -0.40 19.02 6.65
C ASN A 112 -1.31 20.09 6.04
N ILE A 113 -2.22 20.64 6.84
CA ILE A 113 -3.09 21.75 6.44
C ILE A 113 -2.84 22.92 7.39
N ILE A 114 -2.62 24.10 6.82
CA ILE A 114 -2.40 25.34 7.53
C ILE A 114 -3.46 26.35 7.10
N GLY A 115 -4.24 26.85 8.04
CA GLY A 115 -5.29 27.84 7.78
C GLY A 115 -4.83 29.25 8.08
N ALA A 116 -5.36 30.20 7.32
CA ALA A 116 -5.26 31.63 7.60
C ALA A 116 -6.61 32.30 7.50
N THR A 117 -6.91 33.19 8.45
CA THR A 117 -8.12 34.04 8.49
C THR A 117 -7.71 35.48 8.73
N VAL A 118 -8.57 36.42 8.34
CA VAL A 118 -8.39 37.86 8.65
C VAL A 118 -9.40 38.25 9.71
N GLU A 119 -8.97 39.01 10.71
CA GLU A 119 -9.85 39.52 11.76
C GLU A 119 -10.96 40.40 11.13
N GLY A 120 -12.22 40.09 11.46
CA GLY A 120 -13.39 40.78 10.93
C GLY A 120 -13.88 40.29 9.57
N SER A 121 -13.27 39.23 8.98
CA SER A 121 -13.76 38.54 7.78
C SER A 121 -14.16 37.09 8.11
N ALA A 122 -15.11 36.56 7.34
CA ALA A 122 -15.44 35.12 7.37
C ALA A 122 -14.55 34.27 6.46
N ASP A 123 -13.67 34.90 5.67
CA ASP A 123 -12.82 34.21 4.71
C ASP A 123 -11.72 33.42 5.39
N THR A 124 -11.55 32.20 4.93
CA THR A 124 -10.44 31.31 5.35
C THR A 124 -9.77 30.73 4.11
N VAL A 125 -8.46 30.76 4.07
CA VAL A 125 -7.68 30.04 3.06
C VAL A 125 -6.87 28.95 3.72
N TYR A 126 -6.62 27.87 2.97
CA TYR A 126 -5.86 26.72 3.45
C TYR A 126 -4.69 26.45 2.52
N PHE A 127 -3.52 26.32 3.12
CA PHE A 127 -2.31 25.82 2.49
C PHE A 127 -2.17 24.32 2.79
N THR A 128 -1.55 23.61 1.88
CA THR A 128 -1.18 22.22 2.03
C THR A 128 0.33 22.05 1.96
N ALA A 129 0.86 21.14 2.77
CA ALA A 129 2.23 20.70 2.72
C ALA A 129 2.30 19.19 2.98
N THR A 130 3.35 18.53 2.47
CA THR A 130 3.57 17.10 2.68
C THR A 130 4.81 16.87 3.55
N ALA A 131 4.62 16.22 4.69
CA ALA A 131 5.71 15.77 5.53
C ALA A 131 6.22 14.41 5.05
N ILE A 132 7.46 14.36 4.57
CA ILE A 132 8.10 13.12 4.09
C ILE A 132 9.07 12.53 5.09
N GLY A 133 9.40 11.24 4.89
CA GLY A 133 10.43 10.51 5.59
C GLY A 133 11.53 10.03 4.66
N ALA A 134 12.44 9.23 5.19
CA ALA A 134 13.46 8.56 4.42
C ALA A 134 13.41 7.05 4.68
N LEU A 135 13.38 6.26 3.63
CA LEU A 135 13.69 4.85 3.65
C LEU A 135 15.17 4.67 3.33
N SER A 136 15.85 3.78 4.02
CA SER A 136 17.25 3.49 3.77
C SER A 136 17.55 2.01 4.01
N SER A 137 18.55 1.46 3.33
CA SER A 137 19.00 0.10 3.61
C SER A 137 19.60 0.03 5.01
N ALA A 138 19.10 -0.89 5.82
CA ALA A 138 19.72 -1.25 7.09
C ALA A 138 20.73 -2.38 6.86
N ALA A 139 20.36 -3.41 6.10
CA ALA A 139 21.18 -4.59 5.89
C ALA A 139 20.67 -5.44 4.71
N GLY A 140 21.49 -6.37 4.22
CA GLY A 140 21.11 -7.36 3.22
C GLY A 140 21.70 -7.11 1.84
N GLY A 141 20.97 -7.48 0.79
CA GLY A 141 21.43 -7.46 -0.59
C GLY A 141 22.01 -8.80 -1.04
N ASN A 142 21.60 -9.87 -0.37
CA ASN A 142 21.97 -11.23 -0.75
C ASN A 142 20.99 -11.74 -1.80
N ASN A 143 21.48 -12.01 -2.99
CA ASN A 143 20.69 -12.60 -4.06
C ASN A 143 21.30 -13.92 -4.55
N VAL A 144 20.50 -14.69 -5.26
CA VAL A 144 20.96 -15.81 -6.05
C VAL A 144 21.41 -15.25 -7.40
N ARG A 145 22.70 -15.18 -7.66
CA ARG A 145 23.26 -14.50 -8.86
C ARG A 145 22.81 -15.12 -10.18
N GLU A 146 22.52 -16.39 -10.17
CA GLU A 146 22.10 -17.16 -11.33
C GLU A 146 20.62 -16.98 -11.67
N ARG A 147 19.84 -16.49 -10.72
CA ARG A 147 18.37 -16.37 -10.81
C ARG A 147 17.91 -15.00 -10.36
N PHE A 148 16.76 -14.59 -10.82
CA PHE A 148 16.04 -13.47 -10.22
C PHE A 148 15.39 -13.93 -8.91
N SER A 149 15.32 -13.06 -7.93
CA SER A 149 14.48 -13.28 -6.76
C SER A 149 13.02 -13.02 -7.14
N SER A 150 12.09 -13.76 -6.53
CA SER A 150 10.66 -13.50 -6.61
C SER A 150 10.12 -13.00 -5.26
N ASP A 151 9.01 -13.50 -4.79
CA ASP A 151 8.34 -12.97 -3.60
C ASP A 151 9.02 -13.32 -2.28
N LEU A 152 8.55 -12.72 -1.20
CA LEU A 152 9.03 -12.91 0.17
C LEU A 152 7.89 -13.15 1.15
N SER A 153 8.19 -13.92 2.20
CA SER A 153 7.37 -14.00 3.39
C SER A 153 8.23 -13.98 4.64
N VAL A 154 7.93 -13.07 5.55
CA VAL A 154 8.69 -12.89 6.81
C VAL A 154 7.80 -13.27 7.98
N HIS A 155 8.27 -14.18 8.82
CA HIS A 155 7.59 -14.57 10.05
C HIS A 155 8.59 -14.80 11.19
N GLY A 156 8.36 -14.16 12.33
CA GLY A 156 9.27 -14.24 13.47
C GLY A 156 10.68 -13.75 13.12
N ASN A 157 11.67 -14.61 13.33
CA ASN A 157 13.08 -14.33 13.04
C ASN A 157 13.57 -14.94 11.72
N TYR A 158 12.65 -15.28 10.81
CA TYR A 158 13.00 -15.90 9.53
C TYR A 158 12.27 -15.20 8.38
N ALA A 159 12.92 -15.22 7.24
CA ALA A 159 12.34 -14.83 5.96
C ALA A 159 12.59 -15.92 4.93
N TYR A 160 11.62 -16.09 4.06
CA TYR A 160 11.66 -17.04 2.96
C TYR A 160 11.48 -16.23 1.68
N THR A 161 12.29 -16.54 0.65
CA THR A 161 12.18 -15.87 -0.65
C THR A 161 12.17 -16.90 -1.76
N GLY A 162 11.42 -16.61 -2.81
CA GLY A 162 11.39 -17.43 -4.00
C GLY A 162 12.46 -17.07 -5.04
N THR A 163 12.55 -17.88 -6.09
CA THR A 163 13.34 -17.58 -7.28
C THR A 163 12.48 -17.61 -8.54
N TRP A 164 12.63 -16.58 -9.35
CA TRP A 164 11.95 -16.44 -10.63
C TRP A 164 12.93 -16.72 -11.77
N ASN A 165 12.58 -17.62 -12.67
CA ASN A 165 13.49 -18.08 -13.70
C ASN A 165 12.83 -18.29 -15.06
N TRP A 166 11.79 -17.54 -15.33
CA TRP A 166 11.18 -17.53 -16.67
C TRP A 166 12.20 -17.21 -17.77
N PHE A 167 13.18 -16.34 -17.41
CA PHE A 167 14.39 -16.10 -18.19
C PHE A 167 15.61 -16.30 -17.28
N PRO A 168 16.59 -17.16 -17.65
CA PRO A 168 17.80 -17.32 -16.85
C PRO A 168 18.55 -15.97 -16.77
N ARG A 169 18.91 -15.56 -15.56
CA ARG A 169 19.67 -14.32 -15.35
C ARG A 169 21.09 -14.43 -15.93
N THR A 170 21.65 -15.63 -15.95
CA THR A 170 22.96 -15.94 -16.53
C THR A 170 22.79 -17.01 -17.59
N ALA A 171 23.17 -16.71 -18.83
CA ALA A 171 23.08 -17.66 -19.93
C ALA A 171 23.96 -18.92 -19.66
N GLY A 172 23.39 -20.09 -19.89
CA GLY A 172 24.10 -21.39 -19.76
C GLY A 172 24.12 -21.95 -18.34
N VAL A 173 23.47 -21.33 -17.36
CA VAL A 173 23.25 -21.95 -16.04
C VAL A 173 22.01 -22.83 -16.12
N ASP A 174 22.24 -24.14 -15.96
CA ASP A 174 21.16 -25.12 -15.84
C ASP A 174 20.47 -24.92 -14.47
N THR A 175 19.20 -24.61 -14.48
CA THR A 175 18.43 -24.41 -13.28
C THR A 175 17.81 -25.73 -12.85
N VAL A 176 18.33 -26.30 -11.80
CA VAL A 176 17.94 -27.62 -11.25
C VAL A 176 16.49 -27.60 -10.70
N GLY A 177 15.81 -26.46 -10.70
CA GLY A 177 14.46 -26.23 -10.19
C GLY A 177 14.30 -24.84 -9.58
N ALA A 178 13.11 -24.49 -9.16
CA ALA A 178 12.86 -23.29 -8.34
C ALA A 178 13.43 -23.50 -6.93
N ALA A 179 13.72 -22.41 -6.23
CA ALA A 179 14.28 -22.48 -4.88
C ALA A 179 13.51 -21.59 -3.89
N ILE A 180 13.29 -22.13 -2.69
CA ILE A 180 13.02 -21.34 -1.49
C ILE A 180 14.36 -21.05 -0.83
N VAL A 181 14.67 -19.80 -0.59
CA VAL A 181 15.90 -19.39 0.12
C VAL A 181 15.50 -18.90 1.51
N VAL A 182 16.11 -19.46 2.55
CA VAL A 182 15.83 -19.14 3.95
C VAL A 182 16.84 -18.12 4.44
N PHE A 183 16.37 -17.10 5.12
CA PHE A 183 17.19 -16.09 5.82
C PHE A 183 16.86 -16.09 7.30
N GLN A 184 17.89 -16.09 8.14
CA GLN A 184 17.76 -15.80 9.54
C GLN A 184 17.88 -14.29 9.75
N LEU A 185 16.93 -13.71 10.50
CA LEU A 185 16.86 -12.29 10.80
C LEU A 185 17.38 -12.04 12.22
N SER A 186 18.14 -10.97 12.38
CA SER A 186 18.58 -10.49 13.69
C SER A 186 18.08 -9.07 13.94
N ALA A 187 17.87 -8.72 15.20
CA ALA A 187 17.39 -7.39 15.60
C ALA A 187 18.39 -6.25 15.24
N SER A 188 19.64 -6.56 14.96
CA SER A 188 20.72 -5.57 14.81
C SER A 188 21.70 -5.84 13.66
N GLY A 189 21.43 -6.80 12.78
CA GLY A 189 22.38 -7.18 11.73
C GLY A 189 21.74 -7.52 10.40
N ALA A 190 22.59 -7.69 9.39
CA ALA A 190 22.18 -8.14 8.08
C ALA A 190 21.43 -9.47 8.15
N PRO A 191 20.38 -9.67 7.33
CA PRO A 191 19.80 -10.99 7.15
C PRO A 191 20.89 -11.98 6.74
N THR A 192 20.98 -13.10 7.43
CA THR A 192 21.95 -14.13 7.14
C THR A 192 21.29 -15.24 6.34
N ARG A 193 21.78 -15.47 5.12
CA ARG A 193 21.32 -16.59 4.30
C ARG A 193 21.66 -17.91 4.99
N GLY A 194 20.64 -18.74 5.20
CA GLY A 194 20.75 -20.09 5.75
C GLY A 194 20.58 -21.15 4.68
N ASP A 195 19.58 -21.99 4.85
CA ASP A 195 19.25 -23.12 3.98
C ASP A 195 18.63 -22.68 2.63
N SER A 196 18.49 -23.64 1.73
CA SER A 196 17.73 -23.50 0.50
C SER A 196 17.05 -24.83 0.16
N VAL A 197 15.74 -24.75 -0.10
CA VAL A 197 14.94 -25.90 -0.53
C VAL A 197 14.76 -25.81 -2.05
N ILE A 198 15.18 -26.86 -2.77
CA ILE A 198 14.99 -26.95 -4.22
C ILE A 198 13.71 -27.71 -4.51
N ILE A 199 12.85 -27.12 -5.34
CA ILE A 199 11.66 -27.77 -5.91
C ILE A 199 12.03 -28.20 -7.33
N PRO A 200 12.30 -29.51 -7.56
CA PRO A 200 12.78 -29.98 -8.85
C PRO A 200 11.68 -29.91 -9.90
N HIS A 201 12.10 -29.85 -11.17
CA HIS A 201 11.20 -29.86 -12.34
C HIS A 201 10.19 -28.69 -12.41
N THR A 202 10.47 -27.61 -11.69
CA THR A 202 9.78 -26.32 -11.79
C THR A 202 10.81 -25.25 -12.17
N THR A 203 10.42 -24.17 -12.83
CA THR A 203 11.35 -23.09 -13.16
C THR A 203 11.18 -21.86 -12.28
N THR A 204 9.95 -21.60 -11.87
CA THR A 204 9.59 -20.39 -11.13
C THR A 204 8.81 -20.77 -9.87
N LEU A 205 9.24 -20.22 -8.76
CA LEU A 205 8.44 -20.09 -7.54
C LEU A 205 7.95 -18.64 -7.52
N SER A 206 6.70 -18.42 -7.93
CA SER A 206 6.17 -17.08 -8.15
C SER A 206 5.82 -16.42 -6.85
N ASP A 207 5.24 -17.18 -5.92
CA ASP A 207 4.72 -16.67 -4.65
C ASP A 207 4.90 -17.69 -3.53
N LEU A 208 5.06 -17.17 -2.31
CA LEU A 208 5.15 -17.98 -1.11
C LEU A 208 4.62 -17.22 0.11
N GLN A 209 3.92 -17.91 1.00
CA GLN A 209 3.36 -17.33 2.20
C GLN A 209 3.50 -18.26 3.40
N VAL A 210 3.90 -17.69 4.55
CA VAL A 210 3.83 -18.36 5.85
C VAL A 210 2.44 -18.15 6.44
N SER A 211 1.84 -19.22 7.01
CA SER A 211 0.59 -19.11 7.74
C SER A 211 0.72 -18.21 8.98
N ASP A 212 -0.36 -17.55 9.39
CA ASP A 212 -0.35 -16.57 10.50
C ASP A 212 0.18 -17.16 11.84
N ASP A 213 0.00 -18.47 12.04
CA ASP A 213 0.53 -19.20 13.21
C ASP A 213 2.00 -19.58 13.09
N GLY A 214 2.62 -19.31 11.92
CA GLY A 214 4.02 -19.62 11.63
C GLY A 214 4.32 -21.10 11.41
N GLN A 215 3.30 -21.96 11.31
CA GLN A 215 3.50 -23.41 11.24
C GLN A 215 3.78 -23.90 9.82
N TRP A 216 3.19 -23.28 8.81
CA TRP A 216 3.22 -23.75 7.43
C TRP A 216 3.79 -22.71 6.49
N LEU A 217 4.67 -23.13 5.58
CA LEU A 217 5.08 -22.36 4.42
C LEU A 217 4.42 -22.96 3.18
N VAL A 218 3.66 -22.17 2.46
CA VAL A 218 2.99 -22.56 1.23
C VAL A 218 3.66 -21.83 0.07
N ALA A 219 3.93 -22.54 -1.01
CA ALA A 219 4.58 -22.02 -2.20
C ALA A 219 3.81 -22.44 -3.46
N SER A 220 3.65 -21.54 -4.40
CA SER A 220 3.09 -21.77 -5.72
C SER A 220 4.19 -21.76 -6.78
N THR A 221 4.11 -22.71 -7.73
CA THR A 221 5.14 -22.89 -8.74
C THR A 221 4.55 -23.02 -10.14
N GLU A 222 5.34 -22.59 -11.13
CA GLU A 222 4.97 -22.63 -12.55
C GLU A 222 6.18 -22.80 -13.47
N GLY A 223 5.92 -23.17 -14.73
CA GLY A 223 6.93 -23.26 -15.80
C GLY A 223 7.66 -24.58 -15.88
N GLY A 224 7.13 -25.66 -15.30
CA GLY A 224 7.74 -26.99 -15.32
C GLY A 224 6.72 -28.12 -15.41
N SER A 225 7.18 -29.36 -15.13
CA SER A 225 6.34 -30.56 -15.13
C SER A 225 5.76 -30.91 -13.75
N ASP A 226 6.36 -30.40 -12.70
CA ASP A 226 5.97 -30.65 -11.31
C ASP A 226 5.38 -29.38 -10.65
N ASP A 227 4.70 -28.57 -11.45
CA ASP A 227 4.12 -27.31 -10.98
C ASP A 227 2.86 -27.52 -10.12
N GLY A 228 2.62 -26.58 -9.21
CA GLY A 228 1.45 -26.60 -8.35
C GLY A 228 1.65 -25.95 -6.98
N LEU A 229 0.97 -26.48 -5.98
CA LEU A 229 1.01 -26.01 -4.60
C LEU A 229 1.90 -26.93 -3.77
N TYR A 230 2.84 -26.36 -3.05
CA TYR A 230 3.78 -27.06 -2.15
C TYR A 230 3.60 -26.56 -0.73
N VAL A 231 3.65 -27.45 0.24
CA VAL A 231 3.54 -27.12 1.67
C VAL A 231 4.70 -27.72 2.44
N TYR A 232 5.27 -26.89 3.31
CA TYR A 232 6.39 -27.21 4.18
C TYR A 232 6.02 -26.95 5.63
N ASP A 233 6.45 -27.82 6.54
CA ASP A 233 6.38 -27.66 7.99
C ASP A 233 7.53 -26.76 8.45
N LEU A 234 7.20 -25.76 9.27
CA LEU A 234 8.14 -24.81 9.86
C LEU A 234 8.36 -25.05 11.36
N THR A 235 8.15 -26.27 11.87
CA THR A 235 8.52 -26.64 13.25
C THR A 235 9.99 -26.30 13.53
N ASP A 236 10.87 -26.52 12.54
CA ASP A 236 12.19 -25.91 12.47
C ASP A 236 12.20 -24.87 11.33
N PRO A 237 12.01 -23.56 11.65
CA PRO A 237 11.90 -22.54 10.62
C PRO A 237 13.18 -22.28 9.84
N ALA A 238 14.35 -22.76 10.34
CA ALA A 238 15.62 -22.69 9.60
C ALA A 238 15.70 -23.74 8.48
N HIS A 239 14.95 -24.85 8.61
CA HIS A 239 15.00 -26.00 7.69
C HIS A 239 13.57 -26.43 7.32
N PRO A 240 12.87 -25.73 6.41
CA PRO A 240 11.52 -26.09 6.00
C PRO A 240 11.43 -27.54 5.51
N ALA A 241 10.58 -28.34 6.18
CA ALA A 241 10.44 -29.76 5.87
C ALA A 241 9.24 -29.99 4.94
N PHE A 242 9.47 -30.62 3.78
CA PHE A 242 8.40 -30.94 2.83
C PHE A 242 7.30 -31.79 3.47
N VAL A 243 6.04 -31.40 3.31
CA VAL A 243 4.87 -32.12 3.83
C VAL A 243 4.04 -32.71 2.69
N ALA A 244 3.58 -31.88 1.79
CA ALA A 244 2.67 -32.30 0.73
C ALA A 244 2.76 -31.38 -0.49
N ARG A 245 2.30 -31.90 -1.61
CA ARG A 245 2.08 -31.10 -2.83
C ARG A 245 0.79 -31.48 -3.52
N TYR A 246 0.24 -30.55 -4.27
CA TYR A 246 -0.86 -30.79 -5.20
C TYR A 246 -0.45 -30.26 -6.57
N LEU A 247 -0.28 -31.20 -7.52
CA LEU A 247 0.15 -30.83 -8.88
C LEU A 247 -1.00 -30.26 -9.67
N VAL A 248 -0.73 -29.17 -10.37
CA VAL A 248 -1.68 -28.47 -11.24
C VAL A 248 -1.04 -28.33 -12.62
N ASP A 249 -1.68 -28.89 -13.61
CA ASP A 249 -1.28 -28.69 -15.00
C ASP A 249 -1.28 -27.18 -15.33
N THR A 250 -0.19 -26.67 -15.89
CA THR A 250 0.10 -25.26 -16.12
C THR A 250 0.54 -24.44 -14.87
N GLY A 251 0.59 -25.05 -13.67
CA GLY A 251 1.05 -24.43 -12.45
C GLY A 251 0.05 -23.48 -11.77
N LEU A 252 0.55 -22.86 -10.71
CA LEU A 252 -0.14 -21.83 -9.93
C LEU A 252 0.78 -20.61 -9.82
N HIS A 253 0.24 -19.43 -10.11
CA HIS A 253 1.01 -18.20 -10.12
C HIS A 253 1.12 -17.60 -8.70
N THR A 254 0.01 -17.43 -7.98
CA THR A 254 0.00 -16.91 -6.61
C THR A 254 -0.81 -17.78 -5.66
N SER A 255 -0.60 -17.57 -4.36
CA SER A 255 -1.32 -18.25 -3.29
C SER A 255 -1.51 -17.35 -2.06
N GLN A 256 -2.75 -17.04 -1.73
CA GLN A 256 -3.13 -16.31 -0.52
C GLN A 256 -3.68 -17.27 0.52
N LEU A 257 -3.12 -17.26 1.73
CA LEU A 257 -3.63 -18.05 2.84
C LEU A 257 -4.73 -17.31 3.60
N ALA A 258 -5.75 -18.04 4.01
CA ALA A 258 -6.81 -17.50 4.88
C ALA A 258 -7.41 -18.58 5.77
N VAL A 259 -7.74 -18.19 7.01
CA VAL A 259 -8.48 -19.05 7.95
C VAL A 259 -9.96 -18.69 7.87
N ILE A 260 -10.78 -19.63 7.44
CA ILE A 260 -12.23 -19.46 7.33
C ILE A 260 -12.93 -20.62 8.09
N GLY A 261 -13.80 -20.26 9.02
CA GLY A 261 -14.48 -21.26 9.85
C GLY A 261 -13.53 -22.15 10.67
N GLY A 262 -12.36 -21.61 11.06
CA GLY A 262 -11.33 -22.33 11.83
C GLY A 262 -10.50 -23.31 11.01
N LYS A 263 -10.57 -23.28 9.68
CA LYS A 263 -9.76 -24.09 8.77
C LYS A 263 -8.86 -23.20 7.91
N LEU A 264 -7.64 -23.67 7.69
CA LEU A 264 -6.69 -23.03 6.78
C LEU A 264 -7.02 -23.40 5.32
N TYR A 265 -7.07 -22.41 4.46
CA TYR A 265 -7.24 -22.55 3.00
C TYR A 265 -6.15 -21.78 2.26
N ALA A 266 -5.77 -22.29 1.08
CA ALA A 266 -5.01 -21.55 0.10
C ALA A 266 -5.94 -21.16 -1.07
N PHE A 267 -6.02 -19.87 -1.36
CA PHE A 267 -6.69 -19.31 -2.53
C PHE A 267 -5.60 -19.03 -3.56
N THR A 268 -5.67 -19.72 -4.70
CA THR A 268 -4.56 -19.71 -5.65
C THR A 268 -5.02 -19.24 -7.01
N ALA A 269 -4.16 -18.53 -7.71
CA ALA A 269 -4.38 -18.09 -9.07
C ALA A 269 -3.73 -19.07 -10.07
N ARG A 270 -4.54 -19.74 -10.88
CA ARG A 270 -4.05 -20.48 -12.05
C ARG A 270 -4.00 -19.53 -13.25
N ASN A 271 -2.79 -19.31 -13.78
CA ASN A 271 -2.51 -18.38 -14.89
C ASN A 271 -1.35 -18.95 -15.73
N PRO A 272 -1.33 -18.86 -17.07
CA PRO A 272 -2.42 -18.73 -18.04
C PRO A 272 -2.97 -20.09 -18.51
N GLY A 273 -3.80 -20.13 -19.52
CA GLY A 273 -4.19 -21.38 -20.23
C GLY A 273 -5.56 -21.94 -19.85
N SER A 274 -6.02 -21.74 -18.64
CA SER A 274 -7.39 -21.99 -18.14
C SER A 274 -7.56 -21.24 -16.84
N PRO A 275 -7.64 -19.89 -16.89
CA PRO A 275 -7.62 -19.07 -15.69
C PRO A 275 -8.72 -19.46 -14.71
N ALA A 276 -8.35 -19.65 -13.45
CA ALA A 276 -9.29 -20.01 -12.40
C ALA A 276 -8.74 -19.66 -11.03
N LEU A 277 -9.64 -19.28 -10.13
CA LEU A 277 -9.37 -19.39 -8.69
C LEU A 277 -9.48 -20.89 -8.34
N MET A 278 -8.43 -21.44 -7.75
CA MET A 278 -8.45 -22.75 -7.15
C MET A 278 -8.32 -22.60 -5.63
N VAL A 279 -9.26 -23.19 -4.89
CA VAL A 279 -9.25 -23.13 -3.42
C VAL A 279 -8.88 -24.51 -2.88
N PHE A 280 -7.83 -24.55 -2.06
CA PHE A 280 -7.36 -25.78 -1.42
C PHE A 280 -7.64 -25.76 0.08
N ASP A 281 -8.27 -26.82 0.61
CA ASP A 281 -8.40 -27.07 2.04
C ASP A 281 -7.09 -27.67 2.57
N LEU A 282 -6.43 -26.94 3.47
CA LEU A 282 -5.17 -27.32 4.10
C LEU A 282 -5.37 -27.82 5.55
N SER A 283 -6.60 -28.05 5.98
CA SER A 283 -6.89 -28.46 7.35
C SER A 283 -6.40 -29.88 7.73
N GLN A 284 -5.92 -30.67 6.75
CA GLN A 284 -5.44 -32.03 6.94
C GLN A 284 -3.93 -32.17 6.68
N LEU A 285 -3.15 -31.11 6.84
CA LEU A 285 -1.69 -31.14 6.62
C LEU A 285 -0.95 -32.06 7.56
N SER A 286 -1.44 -32.28 8.79
CA SER A 286 -0.90 -33.27 9.71
C SER A 286 -0.94 -34.72 9.16
N SER A 287 -1.80 -34.97 8.18
CA SER A 287 -1.90 -36.22 7.42
C SER A 287 -1.31 -36.10 6.00
N ALA A 288 -0.50 -35.06 5.76
CA ALA A 288 0.09 -34.75 4.46
C ALA A 288 -0.92 -34.69 3.30
N THR A 289 -2.13 -34.16 3.59
CA THR A 289 -3.22 -34.15 2.62
C THR A 289 -3.61 -32.71 2.27
N ILE A 290 -3.63 -32.41 0.96
CA ILE A 290 -4.16 -31.20 0.34
C ILE A 290 -5.41 -31.59 -0.45
N THR A 291 -6.54 -30.91 -0.20
CA THR A 291 -7.79 -31.21 -0.90
C THR A 291 -8.22 -30.01 -1.75
N LEU A 292 -8.45 -30.21 -3.04
CA LEU A 292 -9.07 -29.18 -3.87
C LEU A 292 -10.55 -29.00 -3.46
N ALA A 293 -10.85 -27.86 -2.87
CA ALA A 293 -12.18 -27.52 -2.36
C ALA A 293 -13.10 -26.91 -3.40
N ALA A 294 -12.55 -26.05 -4.27
CA ALA A 294 -13.30 -25.41 -5.36
C ALA A 294 -12.40 -25.03 -6.52
N THR A 295 -13.00 -24.92 -7.71
CA THR A 295 -12.41 -24.28 -8.88
C THR A 295 -13.44 -23.33 -9.48
N VAL A 296 -13.10 -22.04 -9.55
CA VAL A 296 -13.94 -20.99 -10.13
C VAL A 296 -13.27 -20.49 -11.41
N PRO A 297 -13.76 -20.87 -12.59
CA PRO A 297 -13.22 -20.36 -13.85
C PRO A 297 -13.39 -18.83 -13.94
N VAL A 298 -12.35 -18.15 -14.41
CA VAL A 298 -12.36 -16.72 -14.67
C VAL A 298 -12.37 -16.50 -16.18
N ALA A 299 -13.15 -15.52 -16.65
CA ALA A 299 -13.22 -15.22 -18.09
C ALA A 299 -11.81 -14.85 -18.62
N ALA A 300 -11.41 -15.54 -19.69
CA ALA A 300 -10.06 -15.58 -20.18
C ALA A 300 -9.69 -14.36 -21.04
N ASN A 301 -9.53 -13.18 -20.43
CA ASN A 301 -8.80 -12.08 -21.05
C ASN A 301 -7.46 -11.87 -20.29
N TYR A 302 -6.53 -12.84 -20.45
CA TYR A 302 -5.19 -12.92 -19.85
C TYR A 302 -5.06 -13.46 -18.43
N GLY A 303 -6.13 -13.96 -17.79
CA GLY A 303 -5.93 -14.79 -16.61
C GLY A 303 -6.39 -14.18 -15.29
N LEU A 304 -6.32 -14.98 -14.25
CA LEU A 304 -6.34 -14.57 -12.87
C LEU A 304 -4.89 -14.45 -12.40
N HIS A 305 -4.50 -13.28 -11.87
CA HIS A 305 -3.12 -13.07 -11.48
C HIS A 305 -2.92 -13.30 -9.97
N ASP A 306 -3.76 -12.70 -9.15
CA ASP A 306 -3.66 -12.82 -7.70
C ASP A 306 -5.04 -12.76 -7.03
N SER A 307 -5.05 -12.97 -5.71
CA SER A 307 -6.23 -12.80 -4.86
C SER A 307 -5.86 -12.22 -3.50
N PHE A 308 -6.73 -11.39 -2.95
CA PHE A 308 -6.64 -10.92 -1.57
C PHE A 308 -7.87 -11.40 -0.82
N VAL A 309 -7.67 -12.15 0.28
CA VAL A 309 -8.77 -12.75 1.04
C VAL A 309 -8.74 -12.26 2.49
N ARG A 310 -9.84 -11.64 2.92
CA ARG A 310 -10.01 -11.16 4.30
C ARG A 310 -11.49 -11.24 4.70
N ASP A 311 -11.76 -11.68 5.93
CA ASP A 311 -13.12 -11.78 6.51
C ASP A 311 -14.13 -12.53 5.64
N GLY A 312 -13.68 -13.56 4.93
CA GLY A 312 -14.51 -14.35 4.05
C GLY A 312 -14.94 -13.66 2.76
N ILE A 313 -14.29 -12.54 2.40
CA ILE A 313 -14.38 -11.89 1.09
C ILE A 313 -13.08 -12.11 0.34
N ALA A 314 -13.18 -12.52 -0.93
CA ALA A 314 -12.06 -12.65 -1.85
C ALA A 314 -12.18 -11.59 -2.95
N PHE A 315 -11.11 -10.81 -3.14
CA PHE A 315 -10.90 -9.95 -4.30
C PHE A 315 -9.95 -10.68 -5.24
N LEU A 316 -10.39 -10.91 -6.46
CA LEU A 316 -9.62 -11.60 -7.49
C LEU A 316 -9.15 -10.57 -8.51
N PHE A 317 -7.84 -10.51 -8.73
CA PHE A 317 -7.22 -9.59 -9.69
C PHE A 317 -7.10 -10.31 -11.04
N ALA A 318 -8.10 -10.10 -11.89
CA ALA A 318 -8.34 -10.87 -13.09
C ALA A 318 -7.83 -10.14 -14.35
N TRP A 319 -6.64 -9.54 -14.25
CA TRP A 319 -5.93 -8.86 -15.34
C TRP A 319 -6.84 -7.86 -16.06
N ASN A 320 -7.09 -8.04 -17.38
CA ASN A 320 -7.95 -7.14 -18.15
C ASN A 320 -9.46 -7.30 -17.85
N SER A 321 -9.83 -8.30 -17.06
CA SER A 321 -11.20 -8.45 -16.56
C SER A 321 -11.47 -7.62 -15.29
N GLY A 322 -10.44 -6.96 -14.76
CA GLY A 322 -10.53 -6.12 -13.58
C GLY A 322 -10.53 -6.91 -12.27
N VAL A 323 -11.19 -6.37 -11.26
CA VAL A 323 -11.34 -6.97 -9.94
C VAL A 323 -12.70 -7.65 -9.83
N LEU A 324 -12.71 -8.92 -9.44
CA LEU A 324 -13.93 -9.68 -9.16
C LEU A 324 -14.06 -9.90 -7.66
N VAL A 325 -15.24 -9.72 -7.09
CA VAL A 325 -15.49 -9.82 -5.65
C VAL A 325 -16.36 -11.05 -5.38
N TYR A 326 -15.87 -11.90 -4.46
CA TYR A 326 -16.56 -13.14 -4.09
C TYR A 326 -16.78 -13.25 -2.59
N ASP A 327 -17.94 -13.78 -2.20
CA ASP A 327 -18.18 -14.33 -0.86
C ASP A 327 -17.59 -15.75 -0.81
N VAL A 328 -16.63 -15.94 0.08
CA VAL A 328 -15.96 -17.22 0.31
C VAL A 328 -16.10 -17.69 1.76
N GLY A 329 -17.04 -17.09 2.50
CA GLY A 329 -17.29 -17.43 3.91
C GLY A 329 -17.73 -16.25 4.78
N ASN A 330 -17.95 -15.07 4.20
CA ASN A 330 -18.50 -13.88 4.89
C ASN A 330 -19.99 -14.07 5.20
N GLY A 331 -20.72 -14.75 4.34
CA GLY A 331 -22.15 -15.00 4.48
C GLY A 331 -23.06 -13.99 3.77
N ILE A 332 -22.52 -12.93 3.15
CA ILE A 332 -23.30 -11.87 2.46
C ILE A 332 -24.11 -12.43 1.27
N ARG A 333 -23.59 -13.47 0.62
CA ARG A 333 -24.23 -14.19 -0.50
C ARG A 333 -24.37 -15.69 -0.22
N GLY A 334 -24.04 -16.14 0.98
CA GLY A 334 -24.04 -17.56 1.36
C GLY A 334 -22.91 -18.36 0.71
N GLY A 335 -21.80 -17.68 0.37
CA GLY A 335 -20.59 -18.30 -0.14
C GLY A 335 -19.82 -19.07 0.92
N ALA A 336 -18.95 -19.97 0.47
CA ALA A 336 -18.02 -20.74 1.27
C ALA A 336 -16.74 -21.03 0.49
N PRO A 337 -15.63 -21.44 1.12
CA PRO A 337 -14.42 -21.86 0.39
C PRO A 337 -14.67 -23.00 -0.61
N THR A 338 -15.65 -23.86 -0.33
CA THR A 338 -16.08 -24.95 -1.21
C THR A 338 -17.11 -24.54 -2.28
N ASN A 339 -17.65 -23.32 -2.17
CA ASN A 339 -18.64 -22.77 -3.09
C ASN A 339 -18.57 -21.24 -3.10
N PRO A 340 -17.53 -20.64 -3.67
CA PRO A 340 -17.41 -19.19 -3.81
C PRO A 340 -18.58 -18.59 -4.60
N VAL A 341 -19.17 -17.50 -4.10
CA VAL A 341 -20.34 -16.84 -4.73
C VAL A 341 -19.98 -15.40 -5.10
N ALA A 342 -20.18 -15.03 -6.37
CA ALA A 342 -19.89 -13.69 -6.86
C ALA A 342 -20.77 -12.63 -6.18
N ILE A 343 -20.17 -11.48 -5.84
CA ILE A 343 -20.83 -10.31 -5.23
C ILE A 343 -20.89 -9.17 -6.24
N GLY A 344 -19.75 -8.80 -6.83
CA GLY A 344 -19.60 -7.67 -7.73
C GLY A 344 -18.31 -7.73 -8.53
N SER A 345 -18.10 -6.70 -9.36
CA SER A 345 -16.87 -6.54 -10.13
C SER A 345 -16.66 -5.09 -10.54
N VAL A 346 -15.42 -4.74 -10.87
CA VAL A 346 -15.05 -3.43 -11.41
C VAL A 346 -13.84 -3.56 -12.33
N THR A 347 -13.78 -2.77 -13.40
CA THR A 347 -12.59 -2.61 -14.23
C THR A 347 -11.89 -1.31 -13.88
N THR A 348 -10.58 -1.35 -13.77
CA THR A 348 -9.73 -0.16 -13.58
C THR A 348 -9.26 0.39 -14.93
N GLY A 349 -8.86 1.65 -14.97
CA GLY A 349 -8.22 2.24 -16.14
C GLY A 349 -6.97 1.45 -16.55
N GLY A 350 -6.76 1.18 -17.84
CA GLY A 350 -5.59 0.46 -18.35
C GLY A 350 -5.59 -1.06 -18.21
N GLY A 351 -6.47 -1.65 -17.41
CA GLY A 351 -6.54 -3.10 -17.17
C GLY A 351 -5.37 -3.64 -16.35
N GLN A 352 -4.93 -4.88 -16.62
CA GLN A 352 -3.76 -5.50 -16.00
C GLN A 352 -3.77 -5.48 -14.46
N THR A 353 -4.95 -5.68 -13.84
CA THR A 353 -5.07 -5.78 -12.39
C THR A 353 -4.26 -6.97 -11.90
N HIS A 354 -3.25 -6.68 -11.05
CA HIS A 354 -2.25 -7.63 -10.65
C HIS A 354 -2.48 -8.16 -9.24
N ASN A 355 -2.50 -7.27 -8.26
CA ASN A 355 -2.66 -7.57 -6.85
C ASN A 355 -3.47 -6.47 -6.16
N GLY A 356 -3.68 -6.59 -4.85
CA GLY A 356 -4.27 -5.51 -4.08
C GLY A 356 -4.27 -5.73 -2.58
N TRP A 357 -4.74 -4.70 -1.86
CA TRP A 357 -4.86 -4.73 -0.41
C TRP A 357 -6.15 -4.05 0.03
N TRP A 358 -6.99 -4.79 0.75
CA TRP A 358 -8.20 -4.28 1.39
C TRP A 358 -7.92 -3.98 2.86
N PHE A 359 -7.98 -2.72 3.28
CA PHE A 359 -7.52 -2.33 4.59
C PHE A 359 -8.62 -1.77 5.50
N TRP A 360 -8.35 -1.81 6.80
CA TRP A 360 -9.16 -1.18 7.82
C TRP A 360 -8.75 0.28 8.01
N GLY A 361 -9.68 1.22 7.83
CA GLY A 361 -9.47 2.59 8.28
C GLY A 361 -9.47 2.68 9.81
N PRO A 362 -9.02 3.82 10.39
CA PRO A 362 -8.95 3.99 11.85
C PRO A 362 -10.31 3.97 12.54
N ASP A 363 -11.38 4.19 11.79
CA ASP A 363 -12.78 4.06 12.23
C ASP A 363 -13.32 2.62 12.13
N GLY A 364 -12.48 1.66 11.71
CA GLY A 364 -12.85 0.28 11.45
C GLY A 364 -13.65 0.08 10.15
N ALA A 365 -13.80 1.12 9.32
CA ALA A 365 -14.46 1.00 8.02
C ALA A 365 -13.51 0.43 6.98
N LYS A 366 -13.94 -0.63 6.28
CA LYS A 366 -13.21 -1.24 5.15
C LYS A 366 -13.64 -0.59 3.84
N ARG A 367 -13.27 0.66 3.66
CA ARG A 367 -13.77 1.46 2.56
C ARG A 367 -12.98 1.27 1.27
N TYR A 368 -11.66 1.13 1.37
CA TYR A 368 -10.78 1.18 0.21
C TYR A 368 -10.11 -0.16 -0.08
N LEU A 369 -10.05 -0.50 -1.36
CA LEU A 369 -9.18 -1.53 -1.92
C LEU A 369 -8.15 -0.84 -2.82
N PHE A 370 -6.86 -1.03 -2.51
CA PHE A 370 -5.76 -0.65 -3.39
C PHE A 370 -5.52 -1.76 -4.40
N VAL A 371 -5.37 -1.40 -5.66
CA VAL A 371 -5.17 -2.35 -6.77
C VAL A 371 -3.95 -1.92 -7.57
N GLY A 372 -2.98 -2.81 -7.72
CA GLY A 372 -1.83 -2.62 -8.58
C GLY A 372 -2.18 -2.96 -10.03
N GLN A 373 -1.80 -2.07 -10.96
CA GLN A 373 -1.78 -2.35 -12.39
C GLN A 373 -0.35 -2.71 -12.78
N GLU A 374 -0.13 -3.95 -13.19
CA GLU A 374 1.20 -4.40 -13.57
C GLU A 374 1.46 -4.23 -15.07
N GLY A 375 2.46 -3.44 -15.43
CA GLY A 375 3.01 -3.35 -16.77
C GLY A 375 4.50 -3.66 -16.74
N PRO A 376 4.91 -4.96 -16.73
CA PRO A 376 6.31 -5.30 -16.70
C PRO A 376 6.99 -4.84 -18.00
N GLY A 377 8.16 -4.24 -17.83
CA GLY A 377 9.00 -3.80 -18.94
C GLY A 377 10.33 -4.55 -18.96
N SER A 378 11.42 -3.82 -19.13
CA SER A 378 12.77 -4.41 -19.07
C SER A 378 13.25 -4.40 -17.62
N VAL A 379 13.58 -5.57 -17.09
CA VAL A 379 14.08 -5.75 -15.71
C VAL A 379 15.22 -4.77 -15.42
N GLY A 380 15.07 -3.99 -14.38
CA GLY A 380 16.01 -2.98 -13.91
C GLY A 380 15.90 -1.61 -14.58
N SER A 381 15.13 -1.44 -15.66
CA SER A 381 15.14 -0.17 -16.40
C SER A 381 13.78 0.44 -16.70
N SER A 382 12.72 -0.33 -16.83
CA SER A 382 11.40 0.20 -17.15
C SER A 382 10.27 -0.73 -16.73
N SER A 383 9.17 -0.13 -16.34
CA SER A 383 7.85 -0.75 -16.14
C SER A 383 6.77 0.31 -16.32
N SER A 384 5.52 -0.04 -16.15
CA SER A 384 4.39 0.89 -16.22
C SER A 384 3.23 0.40 -15.37
N GLY A 385 2.28 1.26 -15.12
CA GLY A 385 1.07 0.96 -14.37
C GLY A 385 0.87 1.87 -13.18
N ASP A 386 -0.36 1.87 -12.68
CA ASP A 386 -0.82 2.75 -11.61
C ASP A 386 -1.22 1.94 -10.38
N ILE A 387 -1.24 2.58 -9.23
CA ILE A 387 -2.02 2.11 -8.09
C ILE A 387 -3.39 2.76 -8.19
N HIS A 388 -4.43 1.94 -8.34
CA HIS A 388 -5.83 2.38 -8.32
C HIS A 388 -6.40 2.23 -6.93
N VAL A 389 -7.23 3.18 -6.49
CA VAL A 389 -7.96 3.12 -5.23
C VAL A 389 -9.44 2.98 -5.53
N LEU A 390 -10.01 1.87 -5.11
CA LEU A 390 -11.43 1.58 -5.28
C LEU A 390 -12.17 1.84 -3.96
N ASP A 391 -13.30 2.55 -4.02
CA ASP A 391 -14.27 2.55 -2.93
C ASP A 391 -15.07 1.25 -3.01
N VAL A 392 -14.93 0.43 -1.98
CA VAL A 392 -15.58 -0.89 -1.86
C VAL A 392 -16.57 -0.92 -0.68
N SER A 393 -17.05 0.24 -0.24
CA SER A 393 -18.09 0.33 0.79
C SER A 393 -19.36 -0.44 0.42
N ASP A 394 -19.66 -0.50 -0.87
CA ASP A 394 -20.61 -1.44 -1.47
C ASP A 394 -19.86 -2.48 -2.33
N LEU A 395 -19.66 -3.67 -1.79
CA LEU A 395 -18.97 -4.75 -2.49
C LEU A 395 -19.65 -5.20 -3.77
N SER A 396 -20.93 -4.86 -3.97
CA SER A 396 -21.68 -5.19 -5.19
C SER A 396 -21.50 -4.14 -6.30
N ALA A 397 -20.99 -2.96 -5.96
CA ALA A 397 -20.80 -1.84 -6.87
C ALA A 397 -19.49 -1.06 -6.58
N PRO A 398 -18.35 -1.73 -6.54
CA PRO A 398 -17.08 -1.06 -6.33
C PRO A 398 -16.79 -0.08 -7.49
N HIS A 399 -16.11 1.03 -7.17
CA HIS A 399 -15.74 2.03 -8.18
C HIS A 399 -14.44 2.76 -7.83
N GLU A 400 -13.72 3.19 -8.84
CA GLU A 400 -12.45 3.90 -8.67
C GLU A 400 -12.68 5.34 -8.18
N VAL A 401 -11.88 5.77 -7.19
CA VAL A 401 -11.98 7.11 -6.59
C VAL A 401 -10.66 7.88 -6.64
N ALA A 402 -9.53 7.19 -6.73
CA ALA A 402 -8.21 7.82 -6.78
C ALA A 402 -7.19 6.92 -7.50
N SER A 403 -6.07 7.51 -7.89
CA SER A 403 -4.94 6.77 -8.44
C SER A 403 -3.61 7.42 -8.06
N TYR A 404 -2.54 6.63 -8.12
CA TYR A 404 -1.17 7.09 -7.96
C TYR A 404 -0.32 6.57 -9.13
N HIS A 405 0.47 7.45 -9.73
CA HIS A 405 1.29 7.19 -10.90
C HIS A 405 2.75 7.61 -10.71
N ILE A 406 3.67 6.84 -11.29
CA ILE A 406 5.07 7.22 -11.46
C ILE A 406 5.46 7.02 -12.93
N ASP A 407 5.90 8.09 -13.59
CA ASP A 407 6.35 8.02 -14.98
C ASP A 407 7.44 6.96 -15.19
N GLY A 408 7.20 6.02 -16.11
CA GLY A 408 8.14 4.97 -16.49
C GLY A 408 8.38 3.88 -15.45
N ALA A 409 7.50 3.76 -14.47
CA ALA A 409 7.52 2.69 -13.46
C ALA A 409 6.11 2.18 -13.18
N GLY A 410 5.99 0.97 -12.60
CA GLY A 410 4.71 0.35 -12.25
C GLY A 410 4.80 -0.44 -10.95
N PRO A 411 3.66 -0.59 -10.25
CA PRO A 411 3.59 -1.33 -8.99
C PRO A 411 3.64 -2.84 -9.22
N HIS A 412 4.06 -3.53 -8.16
CA HIS A 412 3.95 -4.97 -7.97
C HIS A 412 3.29 -5.24 -6.61
N ASN A 413 3.89 -5.94 -5.64
CA ASN A 413 3.22 -6.32 -4.41
C ASN A 413 3.15 -5.20 -3.37
N PHE A 414 2.13 -5.27 -2.50
CA PHE A 414 1.80 -4.27 -1.49
C PHE A 414 1.92 -4.81 -0.07
N TRP A 415 2.18 -3.89 0.86
CA TRP A 415 1.97 -4.10 2.29
C TRP A 415 1.41 -2.85 2.94
N MET A 416 0.35 -3.00 3.74
CA MET A 416 -0.29 -1.89 4.43
C MET A 416 0.11 -1.86 5.91
N ASP A 417 0.65 -0.75 6.35
CA ASP A 417 0.71 -0.39 7.77
C ASP A 417 -0.64 0.21 8.16
N GLU A 418 -1.56 -0.63 8.57
CA GLU A 418 -2.93 -0.22 8.86
C GLU A 418 -3.03 0.79 10.02
N PRO A 419 -2.30 0.62 11.14
CA PRO A 419 -2.33 1.58 12.24
C PRO A 419 -1.87 3.00 11.84
N ARG A 420 -0.87 3.10 10.95
CA ARG A 420 -0.33 4.38 10.49
C ARG A 420 -0.91 4.84 9.16
N GLN A 421 -1.72 3.99 8.51
CA GLN A 421 -2.31 4.23 7.18
C GLN A 421 -1.23 4.60 6.14
N ILE A 422 -0.20 3.75 6.07
CA ILE A 422 0.89 3.88 5.10
C ILE A 422 0.87 2.64 4.21
N LEU A 423 0.68 2.84 2.91
CA LEU A 423 0.85 1.78 1.92
C LEU A 423 2.32 1.74 1.49
N TYR A 424 3.00 0.63 1.76
CA TYR A 424 4.27 0.30 1.15
C TYR A 424 4.01 -0.49 -0.13
N ALA A 425 4.54 -0.02 -1.24
CA ALA A 425 4.42 -0.67 -2.54
C ALA A 425 5.81 -1.02 -3.08
N ALA A 426 6.00 -2.27 -3.45
CA ALA A 426 7.04 -2.63 -4.39
C ALA A 426 6.65 -2.01 -5.74
N TYR A 427 7.53 -1.21 -6.33
CA TYR A 427 7.21 -0.41 -7.51
C TYR A 427 8.30 -0.59 -8.59
N TYR A 428 8.59 -1.82 -8.91
CA TYR A 428 9.58 -2.28 -9.87
C TYR A 428 10.85 -1.41 -9.91
N ASN A 429 11.13 -0.72 -11.02
CA ASN A 429 12.31 0.13 -11.18
C ASN A 429 12.28 1.44 -10.36
N ALA A 430 11.15 1.81 -9.76
CA ALA A 430 11.09 2.89 -8.77
C ALA A 430 11.46 2.41 -7.35
N GLY A 431 11.53 1.10 -7.11
CA GLY A 431 11.91 0.53 -5.82
C GLY A 431 10.75 0.40 -4.85
N VAL A 432 10.97 0.69 -3.58
CA VAL A 432 9.94 0.72 -2.53
C VAL A 432 9.40 2.14 -2.41
N VAL A 433 8.09 2.29 -2.53
CA VAL A 433 7.37 3.56 -2.38
C VAL A 433 6.49 3.48 -1.14
N ALA A 434 6.44 4.54 -0.36
CA ALA A 434 5.53 4.69 0.77
C ALA A 434 4.54 5.83 0.51
N LEU A 435 3.24 5.52 0.59
CA LEU A 435 2.15 6.48 0.41
C LEU A 435 1.39 6.70 1.71
N ASP A 436 1.12 7.94 2.06
CA ASP A 436 0.12 8.29 3.08
C ASP A 436 -1.28 8.06 2.51
N VAL A 437 -1.97 7.07 3.05
CA VAL A 437 -3.33 6.71 2.62
C VAL A 437 -4.39 7.08 3.66
N SER A 438 -4.04 8.00 4.54
CA SER A 438 -4.95 8.50 5.58
C SER A 438 -6.07 9.39 5.03
N GLY A 439 -7.18 9.41 5.75
CA GLY A 439 -8.32 10.27 5.44
C GLY A 439 -9.09 9.86 4.17
N THR A 440 -9.70 10.83 3.51
CA THR A 440 -10.44 10.59 2.25
C THR A 440 -9.48 10.61 1.08
N LEU A 441 -9.55 9.56 0.25
CA LEU A 441 -8.76 9.42 -0.96
C LEU A 441 -9.61 9.77 -2.18
N THR A 442 -9.12 10.68 -3.01
CA THR A 442 -9.80 11.10 -4.24
C THR A 442 -8.82 11.71 -5.23
N GLY A 443 -9.00 11.44 -6.52
CA GLY A 443 -8.21 11.99 -7.61
C GLY A 443 -6.76 11.53 -7.63
N ASP A 444 -5.84 12.42 -7.96
CA ASP A 444 -4.40 12.12 -8.06
C ASP A 444 -3.73 12.13 -6.66
N LEU A 445 -3.06 11.03 -6.32
CA LEU A 445 -2.36 10.84 -5.05
C LEU A 445 -0.86 11.18 -5.12
N ALA A 446 -0.37 11.84 -6.16
CA ALA A 446 1.06 12.21 -6.29
C ALA A 446 1.59 12.97 -5.07
N GLY A 447 0.78 13.85 -4.47
CA GLY A 447 1.11 14.57 -3.23
C GLY A 447 1.10 13.71 -1.95
N ARG A 448 0.78 12.41 -2.04
CA ARG A 448 0.72 11.47 -0.93
C ARG A 448 1.98 10.60 -0.79
N GLU A 449 2.93 10.69 -1.71
CA GLU A 449 4.21 9.99 -1.57
C GLU A 449 5.01 10.60 -0.42
N ILE A 450 5.36 9.77 0.58
CA ILE A 450 6.05 10.21 1.78
C ILE A 450 7.48 9.66 1.89
N ALA A 451 7.83 8.64 1.12
CA ALA A 451 9.19 8.14 0.98
C ALA A 451 9.35 7.23 -0.22
N ARG A 452 10.59 7.13 -0.72
CA ARG A 452 11.00 6.18 -1.76
C ARG A 452 12.41 5.67 -1.49
N TYR A 453 12.67 4.40 -1.83
CA TYR A 453 14.00 3.79 -1.78
C TYR A 453 14.21 2.85 -2.96
N GLN A 454 15.33 3.01 -3.66
CA GLN A 454 15.73 2.15 -4.78
C GLN A 454 16.91 1.25 -4.35
N PRO A 455 16.69 -0.06 -4.14
CA PRO A 455 17.71 -0.99 -3.62
C PRO A 455 19.03 -1.03 -4.40
N GLY A 456 18.97 -0.93 -5.71
CA GLY A 456 20.12 -0.95 -6.61
C GLY A 456 20.48 0.42 -7.19
N GLY A 457 19.74 1.47 -6.83
CA GLY A 457 19.83 2.77 -7.49
C GLY A 457 19.18 2.80 -8.86
N ASN A 458 19.24 3.94 -9.53
CA ASN A 458 18.61 4.13 -10.84
C ASN A 458 19.20 3.18 -11.90
N GLY A 459 18.32 2.53 -12.66
CA GLY A 459 18.68 1.57 -13.72
C GLY A 459 19.17 0.19 -13.24
N SER A 460 19.09 -0.08 -11.93
CA SER A 460 19.53 -1.37 -11.33
C SER A 460 18.59 -1.86 -10.23
N THR A 461 17.36 -1.36 -10.19
CA THR A 461 16.31 -1.71 -9.22
C THR A 461 15.14 -2.34 -9.95
N TYR A 462 14.60 -3.44 -9.40
CA TYR A 462 13.35 -4.04 -9.86
C TYR A 462 12.68 -4.77 -8.69
N THR A 463 12.07 -3.98 -7.81
CA THR A 463 11.51 -4.46 -6.54
C THR A 463 10.20 -5.21 -6.78
N TRP A 464 10.13 -6.44 -6.26
CA TRP A 464 9.01 -7.37 -6.44
C TRP A 464 8.03 -7.34 -5.29
N GLY A 465 8.53 -7.41 -4.06
CA GLY A 465 7.69 -7.50 -2.86
C GLY A 465 8.23 -6.68 -1.70
N VAL A 466 7.33 -6.35 -0.79
CA VAL A 466 7.63 -5.65 0.47
C VAL A 466 6.80 -6.25 1.60
N GLN A 467 7.35 -6.27 2.82
CA GLN A 467 6.63 -6.69 4.02
C GLN A 467 7.12 -5.90 5.24
N LEU A 468 6.19 -5.37 6.03
CA LEU A 468 6.48 -4.75 7.31
C LEU A 468 6.24 -5.75 8.44
N VAL A 469 7.25 -5.96 9.29
CA VAL A 469 7.13 -6.79 10.50
C VAL A 469 7.64 -6.00 11.69
N GLY A 470 6.75 -5.64 12.59
CA GLY A 470 7.07 -4.71 13.68
C GLY A 470 7.52 -3.35 13.13
N ASN A 471 8.76 -2.96 13.43
CA ASN A 471 9.35 -1.71 12.94
C ASN A 471 10.36 -1.92 11.79
N SER A 472 10.48 -3.14 11.29
CA SER A 472 11.39 -3.48 10.19
C SER A 472 10.60 -3.66 8.90
N LEU A 473 11.00 -2.94 7.87
CA LEU A 473 10.50 -3.11 6.52
C LEU A 473 11.48 -4.01 5.76
N TYR A 474 10.96 -5.00 5.08
CA TYR A 474 11.74 -5.90 4.24
C TYR A 474 11.32 -5.71 2.78
N ASP A 475 12.29 -5.77 1.87
CA ASP A 475 12.03 -5.80 0.44
C ASP A 475 12.75 -6.96 -0.23
N ILE A 476 12.18 -7.43 -1.31
CA ILE A 476 12.82 -8.34 -2.25
C ILE A 476 12.90 -7.68 -3.61
N ASP A 477 14.11 -7.57 -4.12
CA ASP A 477 14.40 -7.00 -5.42
C ASP A 477 14.97 -8.10 -6.33
N MET A 478 14.43 -8.22 -7.54
CA MET A 478 14.83 -9.26 -8.48
C MET A 478 16.34 -9.28 -8.75
N LEU A 479 16.95 -8.09 -8.77
CA LEU A 479 18.37 -7.90 -9.08
C LEU A 479 19.27 -7.88 -7.85
N ASN A 480 18.77 -7.33 -6.74
CA ASN A 480 19.56 -7.02 -5.55
C ASN A 480 19.29 -7.97 -4.37
N GLY A 481 18.27 -8.82 -4.48
CA GLY A 481 17.90 -9.80 -3.47
C GLY A 481 17.21 -9.20 -2.25
N PHE A 482 17.21 -9.96 -1.16
CA PHE A 482 16.48 -9.66 0.06
C PHE A 482 17.20 -8.62 0.92
N LYS A 483 16.52 -7.59 1.35
CA LYS A 483 17.04 -6.50 2.21
C LYS A 483 16.11 -6.19 3.37
N GLN A 484 16.73 -5.79 4.47
CA GLN A 484 16.06 -5.09 5.55
C GLN A 484 16.27 -3.58 5.36
N LEU A 485 15.18 -2.84 5.41
CA LEU A 485 15.17 -1.39 5.36
C LEU A 485 14.85 -0.82 6.75
N ASN A 486 15.37 0.38 7.03
CA ASN A 486 14.83 1.18 8.10
C ASN A 486 13.44 1.67 7.67
N ALA A 487 12.41 1.20 8.32
CA ALA A 487 11.06 1.71 8.11
C ALA A 487 10.97 3.19 8.50
N LEU A 488 9.90 3.85 8.05
CA LEU A 488 9.59 5.19 8.51
C LEU A 488 9.46 5.17 10.04
N ALA A 489 10.20 6.04 10.71
CA ALA A 489 10.15 6.11 12.17
C ALA A 489 8.73 6.47 12.64
N PRO A 490 8.29 5.95 13.80
CA PRO A 490 6.96 6.24 14.36
C PRO A 490 6.72 7.72 14.60
#